data_b84a29e627226f9990c26c57467ca396
#
_entry.id   b84a29e627226f9990c26c57467ca396
#
_cell.length_a   1.000
_cell.length_b   1.000
_cell.length_c   1.000
_cell.angle_alpha   90.00
_cell.angle_beta   90.00
_cell.angle_gamma   90.00
#
_symmetry.space_group_name_H-M   'P 1'
#
loop_
_entity.id
_entity.type
_entity.pdbx_description
1 polymer ?
#
loop_
_entity_poly.entity_id
_entity_poly.type
_entity_poly.pdbx_seq_one_letter_code
_entity_poly.pdbx_strand_id
1 'polypeptide(L)'
;MNEIEKRVLSTKWFYHFKLPSGAVTEVYIPEEIAGIHSTREQMMGNVLDPLFGGRWSETTAVDLACHEGYFSIALAQRGCKRVLGIDAREEHIRDAELIRSAYGLPNLEFRTGDVTKFDPAEVGQFDIVLMFGLIYHLENPIAALRVAHALTRRVCLIETQIAPNLDATVEWGSQHFVKPTVGVFAVVDEWEDLHGAPKQAGLADIALVPSLEAVLWIMKRAGFTRVEVVPPPPDSYEQLARGQRVIVAGYID
;
A
#
# COMPACT_ATOMS: atom_id res chain seq x y z
N MET A 1 27.57 1.84 15.31
CA MET A 1 26.31 2.62 15.37
C MET A 1 26.64 4.10 15.30
N ASN A 2 26.15 4.78 14.28
CA ASN A 2 26.37 6.22 14.06
C ASN A 2 25.30 7.06 14.77
N GLU A 3 25.45 8.41 14.75
CA GLU A 3 24.53 9.32 15.45
C GLU A 3 23.11 9.28 14.87
N ILE A 4 22.95 9.01 13.56
CA ILE A 4 21.65 8.90 12.91
C ILE A 4 20.92 7.65 13.43
N GLU A 5 21.60 6.50 13.49
CA GLU A 5 21.01 5.28 14.04
C GLU A 5 20.62 5.44 15.53
N LYS A 6 21.43 6.12 16.34
CA LYS A 6 21.06 6.42 17.73
C LYS A 6 19.78 7.24 17.82
N ARG A 7 19.63 8.24 16.94
CA ARG A 7 18.42 9.06 16.86
C ARG A 7 17.21 8.22 16.43
N VAL A 8 17.37 7.34 15.44
CA VAL A 8 16.31 6.41 15.01
C VAL A 8 15.89 5.50 16.17
N LEU A 9 16.84 4.92 16.91
CA LEU A 9 16.56 4.02 18.03
C LEU A 9 15.98 4.72 19.27
N SER A 10 16.06 6.03 19.37
CA SER A 10 15.44 6.80 20.47
C SER A 10 13.95 7.11 20.24
N THR A 11 13.40 6.69 19.10
CA THR A 11 12.01 6.93 18.70
C THR A 11 11.30 5.59 18.51
N LYS A 12 10.00 5.54 18.80
CA LYS A 12 9.15 4.40 18.45
C LYS A 12 8.49 4.64 17.09
N TRP A 13 8.36 3.56 16.31
CA TRP A 13 7.92 3.59 14.92
C TRP A 13 6.65 2.76 14.71
N PHE A 14 6.02 2.89 13.56
CA PHE A 14 4.94 1.98 13.18
C PHE A 14 5.48 0.61 12.75
N TYR A 15 6.70 0.59 12.19
CA TYR A 15 7.35 -0.60 11.67
C TYR A 15 8.61 -0.96 12.46
N HIS A 16 8.93 -2.24 12.52
CA HIS A 16 10.25 -2.69 12.91
C HIS A 16 11.25 -2.48 11.77
N PHE A 17 12.18 -1.56 11.95
CA PHE A 17 13.30 -1.37 11.03
C PHE A 17 14.54 -2.07 11.56
N LYS A 18 15.09 -3.01 10.79
CA LYS A 18 16.39 -3.63 11.08
C LYS A 18 17.50 -2.78 10.47
N LEU A 19 18.14 -1.94 11.29
CA LEU A 19 19.16 -1.00 10.86
C LEU A 19 20.44 -1.69 10.36
N PRO A 20 21.31 -1.00 9.61
CA PRO A 20 22.60 -1.55 9.15
C PRO A 20 23.51 -2.06 10.26
N SER A 21 23.46 -1.49 11.46
CA SER A 21 24.16 -2.00 12.65
C SER A 21 23.63 -3.34 13.18
N GLY A 22 22.49 -3.82 12.67
CA GLY A 22 21.77 -5.00 13.16
C GLY A 22 20.78 -4.71 14.30
N ALA A 23 20.74 -3.48 14.82
CA ALA A 23 19.74 -3.08 15.81
C ALA A 23 18.35 -2.99 15.17
N VAL A 24 17.31 -3.26 15.95
CA VAL A 24 15.91 -3.20 15.52
C VAL A 24 15.20 -2.10 16.30
N THR A 25 14.38 -1.32 15.62
CA THR A 25 13.59 -0.26 16.24
C THR A 25 12.45 -0.82 17.08
N GLU A 26 12.06 -0.08 18.14
CA GLU A 26 10.82 -0.35 18.86
C GLU A 26 9.62 0.19 18.08
N VAL A 27 8.45 -0.43 18.26
CA VAL A 27 7.18 0.01 17.69
C VAL A 27 6.28 0.66 18.75
N TYR A 28 5.38 1.55 18.31
CA TYR A 28 4.36 2.12 19.18
C TYR A 28 3.01 1.40 19.08
N ILE A 29 2.87 0.48 18.11
CA ILE A 29 1.70 -0.41 18.00
C ILE A 29 1.91 -1.68 18.84
N PRO A 30 0.84 -2.42 19.21
CA PRO A 30 0.98 -3.73 19.84
C PRO A 30 1.82 -4.70 19.00
N GLU A 31 2.72 -5.44 19.65
CA GLU A 31 3.63 -6.39 18.98
C GLU A 31 2.87 -7.47 18.18
N GLU A 32 1.69 -7.85 18.66
CA GLU A 32 0.82 -8.83 17.98
C GLU A 32 0.38 -8.33 16.60
N ILE A 33 0.27 -7.01 16.42
CA ILE A 33 -0.12 -6.38 15.15
C ILE A 33 1.10 -6.21 14.25
N ALA A 34 2.28 -5.96 14.81
CA ALA A 34 3.49 -5.67 14.04
C ALA A 34 3.87 -6.80 13.05
N GLY A 35 3.49 -8.05 13.34
CA GLY A 35 3.71 -9.20 12.46
C GLY A 35 3.06 -9.10 11.07
N ILE A 36 2.06 -8.22 10.89
CA ILE A 36 1.42 -8.01 9.59
C ILE A 36 2.41 -7.48 8.54
N HIS A 37 3.38 -6.66 8.96
CA HIS A 37 4.30 -5.99 8.05
C HIS A 37 5.28 -6.97 7.40
N SER A 38 5.82 -7.92 8.16
CA SER A 38 6.69 -8.97 7.63
C SER A 38 5.95 -9.90 6.67
N THR A 39 4.68 -10.23 6.97
CA THR A 39 3.83 -11.01 6.06
C THR A 39 3.59 -10.26 4.74
N ARG A 40 3.26 -8.97 4.79
CA ARG A 40 3.09 -8.13 3.59
C ARG A 40 4.38 -8.05 2.76
N GLU A 41 5.52 -7.88 3.41
CA GLU A 41 6.82 -7.83 2.74
C GLU A 41 7.15 -9.17 2.06
N GLN A 42 6.87 -10.30 2.72
CA GLN A 42 7.06 -11.62 2.13
C GLN A 42 6.14 -11.83 0.92
N MET A 43 4.85 -11.46 1.03
CA MET A 43 3.90 -11.56 -0.09
C MET A 43 4.32 -10.65 -1.26
N MET A 44 4.79 -9.44 -0.97
CA MET A 44 5.37 -8.53 -1.98
C MET A 44 6.56 -9.20 -2.66
N GLY A 45 7.51 -9.76 -1.91
CA GLY A 45 8.68 -10.46 -2.44
C GLY A 45 8.29 -11.65 -3.32
N ASN A 46 7.32 -12.47 -2.90
CA ASN A 46 6.85 -13.63 -3.65
C ASN A 46 6.34 -13.27 -5.06
N VAL A 47 5.81 -12.05 -5.24
CA VAL A 47 5.38 -11.55 -6.56
C VAL A 47 6.53 -10.89 -7.32
N LEU A 48 7.29 -10.02 -6.64
CA LEU A 48 8.24 -9.14 -7.33
C LEU A 48 9.58 -9.83 -7.64
N ASP A 49 10.08 -10.69 -6.73
CA ASP A 49 11.37 -11.33 -6.92
C ASP A 49 11.42 -12.25 -8.18
N PRO A 50 10.39 -13.04 -8.53
CA PRO A 50 10.34 -13.76 -9.81
C PRO A 50 10.25 -12.85 -11.03
N LEU A 51 9.60 -11.69 -10.94
CA LEU A 51 9.40 -10.77 -12.07
C LEU A 51 10.65 -9.93 -12.37
N PHE A 52 11.38 -9.54 -11.32
CA PHE A 52 12.47 -8.57 -11.41
C PHE A 52 13.82 -9.12 -10.95
N GLY A 53 13.88 -10.37 -10.50
CA GLY A 53 15.14 -11.02 -10.12
C GLY A 53 16.18 -10.93 -11.22
N GLY A 54 17.39 -10.43 -10.89
CA GLY A 54 18.47 -10.15 -11.85
C GLY A 54 18.34 -8.83 -12.63
N ARG A 55 17.23 -8.08 -12.51
CA ARG A 55 17.02 -6.78 -13.19
C ARG A 55 16.60 -5.63 -12.25
N TRP A 56 16.79 -5.79 -10.95
CA TRP A 56 16.44 -4.75 -9.98
C TRP A 56 17.11 -3.40 -10.28
N SER A 57 18.38 -3.41 -10.76
CA SER A 57 19.12 -2.19 -11.13
C SER A 57 18.58 -1.44 -12.34
N GLU A 58 17.61 -2.00 -13.07
CA GLU A 58 16.91 -1.37 -14.18
C GLU A 58 15.49 -0.97 -13.79
N THR A 59 14.98 -1.50 -12.68
CA THR A 59 13.59 -1.41 -12.23
C THR A 59 13.32 -0.13 -11.44
N THR A 60 12.22 0.53 -11.73
CA THR A 60 11.74 1.70 -10.99
C THR A 60 10.48 1.37 -10.20
N ALA A 61 10.32 1.98 -9.01
CA ALA A 61 9.18 1.73 -8.15
C ALA A 61 8.62 3.02 -7.54
N VAL A 62 7.31 3.06 -7.32
CA VAL A 62 6.63 4.07 -6.51
C VAL A 62 5.79 3.39 -5.43
N ASP A 63 5.83 3.95 -4.23
CA ASP A 63 5.09 3.51 -3.05
C ASP A 63 4.12 4.62 -2.64
N LEU A 64 2.83 4.38 -2.86
CA LEU A 64 1.76 5.36 -2.64
C LEU A 64 1.19 5.20 -1.23
N ALA A 65 1.17 6.27 -0.45
CA ALA A 65 0.95 6.30 0.99
C ALA A 65 2.02 5.49 1.75
N CYS A 66 3.28 5.85 1.50
CA CYS A 66 4.44 5.10 1.99
C CYS A 66 4.65 5.15 3.50
N HIS A 67 3.91 5.99 4.23
CA HIS A 67 4.04 6.18 5.68
C HIS A 67 5.51 6.47 6.06
N GLU A 68 6.10 5.74 7.01
CA GLU A 68 7.52 5.84 7.41
C GLU A 68 8.50 5.17 6.42
N GLY A 69 8.01 4.75 5.23
CA GLY A 69 8.85 4.28 4.12
C GLY A 69 9.30 2.82 4.19
N TYR A 70 8.67 1.96 4.98
CA TYR A 70 9.09 0.57 5.18
C TYR A 70 9.21 -0.21 3.87
N PHE A 71 8.16 -0.23 3.05
CA PHE A 71 8.16 -0.95 1.77
C PHE A 71 9.03 -0.26 0.72
N SER A 72 9.11 1.07 0.75
CA SER A 72 10.03 1.86 -0.09
C SER A 72 11.49 1.47 0.17
N ILE A 73 11.88 1.36 1.46
CA ILE A 73 13.23 0.91 1.88
C ILE A 73 13.48 -0.53 1.43
N ALA A 74 12.51 -1.43 1.61
CA ALA A 74 12.62 -2.82 1.19
C ALA A 74 12.86 -2.96 -0.33
N LEU A 75 12.22 -2.12 -1.16
CA LEU A 75 12.46 -2.06 -2.61
C LEU A 75 13.83 -1.46 -2.95
N ALA A 76 14.23 -0.40 -2.27
CA ALA A 76 15.54 0.22 -2.48
C ALA A 76 16.70 -0.71 -2.12
N GLN A 77 16.56 -1.51 -1.05
CA GLN A 77 17.52 -2.52 -0.63
C GLN A 77 17.61 -3.70 -1.59
N ARG A 78 16.54 -4.03 -2.33
CA ARG A 78 16.59 -5.00 -3.44
C ARG A 78 17.41 -4.50 -4.63
N GLY A 79 17.79 -3.22 -4.63
CA GLY A 79 18.62 -2.62 -5.66
C GLY A 79 17.83 -1.98 -6.80
N CYS A 80 16.56 -1.61 -6.59
CA CYS A 80 15.80 -0.83 -7.57
C CYS A 80 16.62 0.39 -8.04
N LYS A 81 16.58 0.67 -9.34
CA LYS A 81 17.25 1.84 -9.95
C LYS A 81 16.80 3.15 -9.29
N ARG A 82 15.52 3.27 -9.01
CA ARG A 82 14.88 4.41 -8.36
C ARG A 82 13.64 3.96 -7.63
N VAL A 83 13.48 4.40 -6.40
CA VAL A 83 12.24 4.27 -5.61
C VAL A 83 11.77 5.64 -5.20
N LEU A 84 10.47 5.90 -5.36
CA LEU A 84 9.81 7.11 -4.90
C LEU A 84 8.73 6.74 -3.89
N GLY A 85 8.87 7.16 -2.63
CA GLY A 85 7.80 7.10 -1.63
C GLY A 85 7.00 8.39 -1.63
N ILE A 86 5.67 8.29 -1.64
CA ILE A 86 4.76 9.44 -1.58
C ILE A 86 3.81 9.24 -0.41
N ASP A 87 3.67 10.24 0.45
CA ASP A 87 2.68 10.27 1.52
C ASP A 87 2.11 11.68 1.65
N ALA A 88 0.84 11.79 2.02
CA ALA A 88 0.17 13.08 2.15
C ALA A 88 0.58 13.84 3.42
N ARG A 89 1.13 13.15 4.42
CA ARG A 89 1.56 13.73 5.69
C ARG A 89 3.04 14.06 5.67
N GLU A 90 3.37 15.33 5.87
CA GLU A 90 4.76 15.79 5.97
C GLU A 90 5.52 15.14 7.13
N GLU A 91 4.83 14.79 8.22
CA GLU A 91 5.47 14.10 9.35
C GLU A 91 5.96 12.70 8.95
N HIS A 92 5.16 11.92 8.18
CA HIS A 92 5.57 10.63 7.67
C HIS A 92 6.79 10.74 6.75
N ILE A 93 6.80 11.75 5.89
CA ILE A 93 7.93 12.00 5.00
C ILE A 93 9.20 12.38 5.78
N ARG A 94 9.10 13.21 6.83
CA ARG A 94 10.25 13.52 7.69
C ARG A 94 10.77 12.28 8.40
N ASP A 95 9.87 11.43 8.88
CA ASP A 95 10.19 10.18 9.55
C ASP A 95 10.85 9.20 8.57
N ALA A 96 10.29 9.02 7.37
CA ALA A 96 10.85 8.21 6.29
C ALA A 96 12.25 8.67 5.86
N GLU A 97 12.49 9.98 5.75
CA GLU A 97 13.80 10.57 5.42
C GLU A 97 14.84 10.31 6.53
N LEU A 98 14.44 10.34 7.80
CA LEU A 98 15.33 9.99 8.90
C LEU A 98 15.76 8.51 8.81
N ILE A 99 14.81 7.60 8.58
CA ILE A 99 15.10 6.18 8.39
C ILE A 99 15.99 5.96 7.15
N ARG A 100 15.63 6.56 6.00
CA ARG A 100 16.44 6.49 4.77
C ARG A 100 17.90 6.89 5.00
N SER A 101 18.09 7.95 5.78
CA SER A 101 19.44 8.45 6.13
C SER A 101 20.25 7.43 6.94
N ALA A 102 19.61 6.64 7.81
CA ALA A 102 20.27 5.58 8.57
C ALA A 102 20.72 4.42 7.66
N TYR A 103 19.97 4.11 6.61
CA TYR A 103 20.33 3.08 5.65
C TYR A 103 21.30 3.56 4.55
N GLY A 104 21.43 4.87 4.33
CA GLY A 104 22.30 5.42 3.28
C GLY A 104 21.88 5.04 1.86
N LEU A 105 20.58 5.08 1.55
CA LEU A 105 20.00 4.66 0.27
C LEU A 105 19.90 5.84 -0.72
N PRO A 106 20.83 5.99 -1.67
CA PRO A 106 20.82 7.11 -2.62
C PRO A 106 19.76 6.94 -3.73
N ASN A 107 19.27 5.73 -3.94
CA ASN A 107 18.25 5.37 -4.94
C ASN A 107 16.81 5.51 -4.43
N LEU A 108 16.61 6.03 -3.22
CA LEU A 108 15.31 6.25 -2.59
C LEU A 108 15.08 7.74 -2.37
N GLU A 109 13.92 8.22 -2.77
CA GLU A 109 13.42 9.59 -2.59
C GLU A 109 12.06 9.54 -1.91
N PHE A 110 11.76 10.55 -1.08
CA PHE A 110 10.43 10.73 -0.51
C PHE A 110 9.84 12.09 -0.90
N ARG A 111 8.53 12.14 -1.09
CA ARG A 111 7.82 13.36 -1.48
C ARG A 111 6.47 13.44 -0.77
N THR A 112 6.14 14.60 -0.22
CA THR A 112 4.77 14.89 0.25
C THR A 112 3.83 15.04 -0.94
N GLY A 113 2.70 14.33 -0.90
CA GLY A 113 1.68 14.40 -1.95
C GLY A 113 0.47 13.52 -1.66
N ASP A 114 -0.71 14.03 -1.99
CA ASP A 114 -1.97 13.30 -1.85
C ASP A 114 -2.25 12.56 -3.16
N VAL A 115 -2.24 11.22 -3.11
CA VAL A 115 -2.45 10.34 -4.28
C VAL A 115 -3.78 10.61 -4.99
N THR A 116 -4.77 11.16 -4.30
CA THR A 116 -6.09 11.48 -4.89
C THR A 116 -6.11 12.81 -5.64
N LYS A 117 -5.06 13.63 -5.51
CA LYS A 117 -5.01 15.01 -6.04
C LYS A 117 -3.89 15.28 -7.02
N PHE A 118 -2.86 14.42 -7.10
CA PHE A 118 -1.76 14.70 -8.04
C PHE A 118 -2.04 14.17 -9.44
N ASP A 119 -1.45 14.84 -10.44
CA ASP A 119 -1.50 14.38 -11.82
C ASP A 119 -0.46 13.26 -12.03
N PRO A 120 -0.87 12.04 -12.41
CA PRO A 120 0.06 10.96 -12.73
C PRO A 120 1.10 11.34 -13.80
N ALA A 121 0.78 12.25 -14.71
CA ALA A 121 1.69 12.70 -15.76
C ALA A 121 2.90 13.47 -15.22
N GLU A 122 2.78 14.15 -14.07
CA GLU A 122 3.88 14.87 -13.43
C GLU A 122 4.91 13.92 -12.76
N VAL A 123 4.48 12.72 -12.41
CA VAL A 123 5.29 11.72 -11.69
C VAL A 123 5.91 10.72 -12.66
N GLY A 124 5.19 10.41 -13.74
CA GLY A 124 5.56 9.42 -14.74
C GLY A 124 5.19 8.00 -14.34
N GLN A 125 5.60 7.02 -15.14
CA GLN A 125 5.29 5.61 -14.91
C GLN A 125 6.46 4.88 -14.27
N PHE A 126 6.11 3.85 -13.48
CA PHE A 126 7.05 2.97 -12.76
C PHE A 126 6.79 1.50 -13.13
N ASP A 127 7.83 0.69 -13.07
CA ASP A 127 7.70 -0.75 -13.29
C ASP A 127 6.89 -1.41 -12.17
N ILE A 128 7.02 -0.90 -10.95
CA ILE A 128 6.32 -1.35 -9.75
C ILE A 128 5.56 -0.18 -9.13
N VAL A 129 4.28 -0.39 -8.83
CA VAL A 129 3.46 0.51 -8.01
C VAL A 129 3.01 -0.25 -6.76
N LEU A 130 3.29 0.27 -5.57
CA LEU A 130 2.73 -0.21 -4.32
C LEU A 130 1.65 0.74 -3.84
N MET A 131 0.58 0.18 -3.29
CA MET A 131 -0.50 0.90 -2.61
C MET A 131 -0.98 0.04 -1.43
N PHE A 132 -0.21 0.05 -0.34
CA PHE A 132 -0.47 -0.79 0.82
C PHE A 132 -1.12 0.02 1.94
N GLY A 133 -2.24 -0.48 2.46
CA GLY A 133 -2.92 0.13 3.59
C GLY A 133 -3.64 1.45 3.27
N LEU A 134 -3.99 1.73 2.02
CA LEU A 134 -4.54 3.04 1.64
C LEU A 134 -6.02 3.02 1.28
N ILE A 135 -6.46 2.16 0.35
CA ILE A 135 -7.75 2.35 -0.32
C ILE A 135 -8.96 2.28 0.60
N TYR A 136 -8.85 1.57 1.70
CA TYR A 136 -9.91 1.45 2.71
C TYR A 136 -9.99 2.64 3.69
N HIS A 137 -9.13 3.65 3.53
CA HIS A 137 -9.14 4.92 4.24
C HIS A 137 -9.59 6.08 3.34
N LEU A 138 -10.12 5.81 2.15
CA LEU A 138 -10.44 6.84 1.17
C LEU A 138 -11.94 6.98 0.95
N GLU A 139 -12.40 8.22 0.80
CA GLU A 139 -13.73 8.55 0.28
C GLU A 139 -13.87 8.15 -1.21
N ASN A 140 -12.77 8.15 -1.96
CA ASN A 140 -12.77 7.82 -3.38
C ASN A 140 -11.69 6.78 -3.75
N PRO A 141 -11.82 5.52 -3.30
CA PRO A 141 -10.86 4.46 -3.62
C PRO A 141 -10.77 4.17 -5.11
N ILE A 142 -11.85 4.40 -5.89
CA ILE A 142 -11.86 4.16 -7.35
C ILE A 142 -10.92 5.13 -8.06
N ALA A 143 -10.87 6.41 -7.66
CA ALA A 143 -9.94 7.36 -8.23
C ALA A 143 -8.48 6.96 -7.94
N ALA A 144 -8.18 6.54 -6.71
CA ALA A 144 -6.85 6.07 -6.34
C ALA A 144 -6.41 4.84 -7.15
N LEU A 145 -7.32 3.88 -7.40
CA LEU A 145 -7.05 2.71 -8.24
C LEU A 145 -6.75 3.10 -9.70
N ARG A 146 -7.41 4.12 -10.24
CA ARG A 146 -7.12 4.66 -11.58
C ARG A 146 -5.77 5.36 -11.63
N VAL A 147 -5.41 6.11 -10.59
CA VAL A 147 -4.08 6.73 -10.46
C VAL A 147 -3.01 5.64 -10.40
N ALA A 148 -3.19 4.62 -9.57
CA ALA A 148 -2.26 3.50 -9.50
C ALA A 148 -2.06 2.82 -10.86
N HIS A 149 -3.15 2.56 -11.62
CA HIS A 149 -3.04 2.03 -12.98
C HIS A 149 -2.25 2.98 -13.91
N ALA A 150 -2.57 4.28 -13.91
CA ALA A 150 -1.89 5.25 -14.78
C ALA A 150 -0.37 5.34 -14.51
N LEU A 151 0.05 5.11 -13.27
CA LEU A 151 1.47 5.08 -12.87
C LEU A 151 2.14 3.73 -13.16
N THR A 152 1.37 2.65 -13.39
CA THR A 152 1.91 1.30 -13.56
C THR A 152 2.38 1.05 -14.97
N ARG A 153 3.62 0.55 -15.10
CA ARG A 153 4.15 0.03 -16.37
C ARG A 153 4.09 -1.49 -16.45
N ARG A 154 4.26 -2.20 -15.34
CA ARG A 154 4.29 -3.67 -15.31
C ARG A 154 3.40 -4.30 -14.25
N VAL A 155 3.56 -3.93 -12.97
CA VAL A 155 2.79 -4.52 -11.87
C VAL A 155 2.45 -3.49 -10.81
N CYS A 156 1.20 -3.56 -10.34
CA CYS A 156 0.72 -2.85 -9.17
C CYS A 156 0.31 -3.85 -8.08
N LEU A 157 0.79 -3.65 -6.87
CA LEU A 157 0.35 -4.41 -5.70
C LEU A 157 -0.47 -3.50 -4.79
N ILE A 158 -1.69 -3.94 -4.50
CA ILE A 158 -2.63 -3.22 -3.62
C ILE A 158 -2.92 -4.09 -2.40
N GLU A 159 -2.67 -3.58 -1.21
CA GLU A 159 -3.09 -4.23 0.03
C GLU A 159 -4.26 -3.47 0.64
N THR A 160 -5.31 -4.20 1.03
CA THR A 160 -6.53 -3.61 1.56
C THR A 160 -7.26 -4.51 2.54
N GLN A 161 -8.01 -3.89 3.45
CA GLN A 161 -9.08 -4.55 4.20
C GLN A 161 -10.22 -4.91 3.24
N ILE A 162 -10.95 -5.98 3.58
CA ILE A 162 -12.05 -6.50 2.78
C ILE A 162 -13.33 -6.49 3.61
N ALA A 163 -14.35 -5.81 3.10
CA ALA A 163 -15.72 -5.92 3.60
C ALA A 163 -16.39 -7.20 3.06
N PRO A 164 -17.33 -7.81 3.81
CA PRO A 164 -18.15 -8.89 3.28
C PRO A 164 -18.86 -8.46 1.99
N ASN A 165 -18.92 -9.36 0.99
CA ASN A 165 -19.69 -9.11 -0.22
C ASN A 165 -21.20 -9.28 0.04
N LEU A 166 -22.00 -8.60 -0.78
CA LEU A 166 -23.45 -8.74 -0.81
C LEU A 166 -23.90 -9.04 -2.23
N ASP A 167 -24.42 -10.25 -2.42
CA ASP A 167 -25.07 -10.61 -3.68
C ASP A 167 -26.47 -10.03 -3.71
N ALA A 168 -26.65 -9.02 -4.55
CA ALA A 168 -27.89 -8.26 -4.66
C ALA A 168 -28.16 -7.82 -6.11
N THR A 169 -29.36 -7.31 -6.33
CA THR A 169 -29.72 -6.59 -7.53
C THR A 169 -30.20 -5.19 -7.18
N VAL A 170 -29.92 -4.23 -8.05
CA VAL A 170 -30.48 -2.88 -7.95
C VAL A 170 -31.65 -2.76 -8.90
N GLU A 171 -32.83 -2.52 -8.36
CA GLU A 171 -34.06 -2.30 -9.12
C GLU A 171 -34.42 -0.81 -9.16
N TRP A 172 -34.79 -0.32 -10.35
CA TRP A 172 -35.20 1.07 -10.57
C TRP A 172 -36.65 1.18 -11.03
N GLY A 173 -37.52 0.31 -10.48
CA GLY A 173 -38.95 0.33 -10.76
C GLY A 173 -39.37 -0.32 -12.09
N SER A 174 -38.44 -0.91 -12.85
CA SER A 174 -38.72 -1.65 -14.10
C SER A 174 -37.74 -2.81 -14.24
N GLN A 175 -38.22 -3.96 -14.69
CA GLN A 175 -37.37 -5.14 -14.97
C GLN A 175 -36.24 -4.86 -15.97
N HIS A 176 -36.39 -3.87 -16.85
CA HIS A 176 -35.34 -3.48 -17.79
C HIS A 176 -34.15 -2.78 -17.15
N PHE A 177 -34.28 -2.32 -15.91
CA PHE A 177 -33.23 -1.63 -15.15
C PHE A 177 -32.69 -2.44 -13.96
N VAL A 178 -33.06 -3.70 -13.85
CA VAL A 178 -32.47 -4.61 -12.85
C VAL A 178 -31.03 -4.94 -13.24
N LYS A 179 -30.09 -4.66 -12.35
CA LYS A 179 -28.67 -4.95 -12.56
C LYS A 179 -28.12 -5.71 -11.35
N PRO A 180 -27.43 -6.85 -11.56
CA PRO A 180 -26.72 -7.52 -10.47
C PRO A 180 -25.57 -6.64 -9.98
N THR A 181 -25.32 -6.65 -8.66
CA THR A 181 -24.11 -6.07 -8.10
C THR A 181 -22.91 -6.94 -8.44
N VAL A 182 -21.76 -6.33 -8.70
CA VAL A 182 -20.47 -7.04 -8.91
C VAL A 182 -19.59 -6.99 -7.68
N GLY A 183 -19.96 -6.19 -6.69
CA GLY A 183 -19.26 -5.97 -5.44
C GLY A 183 -19.83 -4.78 -4.72
N VAL A 184 -19.42 -4.57 -3.47
CA VAL A 184 -19.93 -3.51 -2.60
C VAL A 184 -18.80 -2.75 -1.93
N PHE A 185 -19.15 -1.58 -1.37
CA PHE A 185 -18.32 -0.84 -0.43
C PHE A 185 -19.10 -0.67 0.87
N ALA A 186 -18.45 -1.00 1.99
CA ALA A 186 -18.95 -0.62 3.30
C ALA A 186 -18.52 0.82 3.62
N VAL A 187 -19.44 1.65 4.06
CA VAL A 187 -19.13 2.98 4.58
C VAL A 187 -18.64 2.84 6.01
N VAL A 188 -17.47 3.39 6.30
CA VAL A 188 -16.84 3.39 7.63
C VAL A 188 -16.65 4.82 8.09
N ASP A 189 -16.98 5.08 9.35
CA ASP A 189 -16.71 6.34 10.04
C ASP A 189 -15.28 6.29 10.62
N GLU A 190 -14.39 7.15 10.12
CA GLU A 190 -13.01 7.28 10.61
C GLU A 190 -12.82 8.50 11.55
N TRP A 191 -13.89 9.15 11.98
CA TRP A 191 -13.81 10.34 12.80
C TRP A 191 -12.96 10.14 14.08
N GLU A 192 -13.17 9.06 14.81
CA GLU A 192 -12.44 8.77 16.04
C GLU A 192 -10.97 8.49 15.75
N ASP A 193 -10.66 7.72 14.70
CA ASP A 193 -9.29 7.41 14.28
C ASP A 193 -8.56 8.67 13.80
N LEU A 194 -9.21 9.50 13.00
CA LEU A 194 -8.65 10.76 12.50
C LEU A 194 -8.27 11.73 13.63
N HIS A 195 -9.05 11.79 14.71
CA HIS A 195 -8.83 12.70 15.83
C HIS A 195 -8.04 12.06 16.98
N GLY A 196 -8.09 10.74 17.15
CA GLY A 196 -7.42 10.01 18.23
C GLY A 196 -6.05 9.43 17.84
N ALA A 197 -5.95 8.84 16.65
CA ALA A 197 -4.71 8.23 16.14
C ALA A 197 -4.43 8.67 14.68
N PRO A 198 -4.25 9.98 14.42
CA PRO A 198 -4.24 10.55 13.06
C PRO A 198 -3.15 9.97 12.16
N LYS A 199 -2.07 9.44 12.71
CA LYS A 199 -0.99 8.81 11.93
C LYS A 199 -1.44 7.56 11.17
N GLN A 200 -2.51 6.91 11.58
CA GLN A 200 -2.99 5.64 11.02
C GLN A 200 -4.31 5.79 10.24
N ALA A 201 -4.98 6.93 10.37
CA ALA A 201 -6.25 7.20 9.70
C ALA A 201 -6.08 7.76 8.29
N GLY A 202 -7.18 7.81 7.55
CA GLY A 202 -7.29 8.58 6.31
C GLY A 202 -7.12 10.09 6.51
N LEU A 203 -7.39 10.87 5.48
CA LEU A 203 -7.41 12.34 5.53
C LEU A 203 -8.83 12.89 5.64
N ALA A 204 -9.83 12.02 5.60
CA ALA A 204 -11.24 12.32 5.70
C ALA A 204 -11.88 11.45 6.79
N ASP A 205 -13.03 11.86 7.26
CA ASP A 205 -13.82 11.16 8.29
C ASP A 205 -14.69 10.02 7.72
N ILE A 206 -14.76 9.90 6.40
CA ILE A 206 -15.50 8.85 5.69
C ILE A 206 -14.50 7.98 4.91
N ALA A 207 -14.62 6.67 5.09
CA ALA A 207 -13.86 5.69 4.30
C ALA A 207 -14.79 4.66 3.64
N LEU A 208 -14.35 4.12 2.51
CA LEU A 208 -15.06 3.10 1.74
C LEU A 208 -14.23 1.82 1.69
N VAL A 209 -14.60 0.84 2.52
CA VAL A 209 -13.95 -0.49 2.53
C VAL A 209 -14.56 -1.38 1.45
N PRO A 210 -13.78 -1.84 0.44
CA PRO A 210 -14.30 -2.65 -0.65
C PRO A 210 -14.54 -4.11 -0.27
N SER A 211 -15.47 -4.78 -0.95
CA SER A 211 -15.43 -6.23 -1.06
C SER A 211 -14.34 -6.69 -2.03
N LEU A 212 -13.91 -7.95 -1.93
CA LEU A 212 -12.88 -8.51 -2.83
C LEU A 212 -13.31 -8.41 -4.29
N GLU A 213 -14.56 -8.74 -4.59
CA GLU A 213 -15.14 -8.68 -5.93
C GLU A 213 -15.11 -7.27 -6.49
N ALA A 214 -15.39 -6.26 -5.65
CA ALA A 214 -15.31 -4.86 -6.03
C ALA A 214 -13.87 -4.48 -6.46
N VAL A 215 -12.87 -4.84 -5.65
CA VAL A 215 -11.46 -4.56 -5.97
C VAL A 215 -11.07 -5.21 -7.29
N LEU A 216 -11.31 -6.51 -7.44
CA LEU A 216 -10.92 -7.27 -8.63
C LEU A 216 -11.60 -6.72 -9.89
N TRP A 217 -12.88 -6.38 -9.80
CA TRP A 217 -13.64 -5.84 -10.95
C TRP A 217 -13.16 -4.44 -11.32
N ILE A 218 -12.97 -3.55 -10.32
CA ILE A 218 -12.55 -2.17 -10.56
C ILE A 218 -11.13 -2.14 -11.14
N MET A 219 -10.21 -2.94 -10.65
CA MET A 219 -8.86 -3.02 -11.21
C MET A 219 -8.87 -3.44 -12.69
N LYS A 220 -9.68 -4.46 -13.07
CA LYS A 220 -9.86 -4.83 -14.47
C LYS A 220 -10.46 -3.67 -15.29
N ARG A 221 -11.42 -2.93 -14.74
CA ARG A 221 -12.03 -1.76 -15.40
C ARG A 221 -11.14 -0.53 -15.44
N ALA A 222 -10.18 -0.42 -14.51
CA ALA A 222 -9.13 0.61 -14.57
C ALA A 222 -8.14 0.38 -15.71
N GLY A 223 -8.02 -0.88 -16.21
CA GLY A 223 -7.19 -1.20 -17.37
C GLY A 223 -6.12 -2.28 -17.13
N PHE A 224 -6.01 -2.85 -15.93
CA PHE A 224 -5.08 -3.96 -15.69
C PHE A 224 -5.48 -5.19 -16.53
N THR A 225 -4.54 -5.75 -17.28
CA THR A 225 -4.78 -6.87 -18.21
C THR A 225 -5.00 -8.19 -17.46
N ARG A 226 -4.30 -8.37 -16.34
CA ARG A 226 -4.46 -9.50 -15.44
C ARG A 226 -4.55 -9.00 -13.99
N VAL A 227 -5.49 -9.54 -13.23
CA VAL A 227 -5.70 -9.21 -11.81
C VAL A 227 -5.88 -10.50 -11.03
N GLU A 228 -5.09 -10.69 -9.99
CA GLU A 228 -5.10 -11.90 -9.16
C GLU A 228 -4.86 -11.59 -7.67
N VAL A 229 -5.42 -12.40 -6.79
CA VAL A 229 -5.15 -12.34 -5.36
C VAL A 229 -3.83 -13.05 -5.09
N VAL A 230 -2.94 -12.40 -4.37
CA VAL A 230 -1.67 -12.99 -3.94
C VAL A 230 -1.95 -13.93 -2.76
N PRO A 231 -1.61 -15.22 -2.86
CA PRO A 231 -1.85 -16.14 -1.75
C PRO A 231 -0.94 -15.81 -0.57
N PRO A 232 -1.49 -15.80 0.67
CA PRO A 232 -0.68 -15.62 1.86
C PRO A 232 0.18 -16.87 2.12
N PRO A 233 1.40 -16.70 2.68
CA PRO A 233 2.22 -17.84 3.11
C PRO A 233 1.57 -18.61 4.29
N PRO A 234 1.98 -19.87 4.55
CA PRO A 234 1.35 -20.69 5.59
C PRO A 234 1.33 -20.06 6.98
N ASP A 235 2.41 -19.39 7.37
CA ASP A 235 2.57 -18.74 8.69
C ASP A 235 2.26 -17.24 8.65
N SER A 236 1.34 -16.83 7.78
CA SER A 236 0.98 -15.43 7.59
C SER A 236 0.18 -14.87 8.77
N TYR A 237 0.25 -13.56 8.94
CA TYR A 237 -0.59 -12.83 9.89
C TYR A 237 -2.07 -13.16 9.68
N GLU A 238 -2.81 -13.36 10.79
CA GLU A 238 -4.15 -13.95 10.79
C GLU A 238 -5.16 -13.26 9.86
N GLN A 239 -5.15 -11.94 9.75
CA GLN A 239 -6.09 -11.22 8.87
C GLN A 239 -5.85 -11.52 7.39
N LEU A 240 -4.58 -11.73 6.99
CA LEU A 240 -4.23 -12.14 5.62
C LEU A 240 -4.56 -13.63 5.41
N ALA A 241 -4.27 -14.48 6.40
CA ALA A 241 -4.61 -15.90 6.36
C ALA A 241 -6.12 -16.14 6.21
N ARG A 242 -6.95 -15.29 6.84
CA ARG A 242 -8.42 -15.40 6.84
C ARG A 242 -9.09 -14.61 5.71
N GLY A 243 -8.35 -13.92 4.85
CA GLY A 243 -8.90 -13.10 3.78
C GLY A 243 -9.63 -11.83 4.24
N GLN A 244 -9.45 -11.41 5.50
CA GLN A 244 -9.95 -10.12 6.02
C GLN A 244 -9.14 -8.94 5.47
N ARG A 245 -7.91 -9.23 5.07
CA ARG A 245 -7.03 -8.39 4.26
C ARG A 245 -6.46 -9.21 3.12
N VAL A 246 -6.24 -8.57 2.00
CA VAL A 246 -5.67 -9.21 0.81
C VAL A 246 -4.60 -8.33 0.17
N ILE A 247 -3.66 -8.96 -0.52
CA ILE A 247 -2.85 -8.30 -1.55
C ILE A 247 -3.39 -8.73 -2.90
N VAL A 248 -3.68 -7.77 -3.76
CA VAL A 248 -4.10 -7.99 -5.14
C VAL A 248 -3.01 -7.47 -6.06
N ALA A 249 -2.58 -8.30 -7.00
CA ALA A 249 -1.65 -7.94 -8.04
C ALA A 249 -2.40 -7.64 -9.34
N GLY A 250 -2.17 -6.45 -9.90
CA GLY A 250 -2.63 -6.03 -11.22
C GLY A 250 -1.45 -5.85 -12.15
N TYR A 251 -1.51 -6.48 -13.34
CA TYR A 251 -0.43 -6.46 -14.33
C TYR A 251 -0.84 -5.68 -15.58
N ILE A 252 0.17 -5.14 -16.25
CA ILE A 252 0.08 -4.55 -17.59
C ILE A 252 1.06 -5.32 -18.47
N ASP A 253 0.52 -5.98 -19.50
CA ASP A 253 1.27 -6.75 -20.50
C ASP A 253 1.65 -5.88 -21.70
#